data_28d3b0c2602d7d6667212f8a964e1dc4
#
_entry.id   28d3b0c2602d7d6667212f8a964e1dc4
#
_cell.length_a   1.000
_cell.length_b   1.000
_cell.length_c   1.000
_cell.angle_alpha   90.00
_cell.angle_beta   90.00
_cell.angle_gamma   90.00
#
_symmetry.space_group_name_H-M   'P 1'
#
loop_
_entity.id
_entity.type
_entity.pdbx_description
1 polymer ?
#
loop_
_entity_poly.entity_id
_entity_poly.type
_entity_poly.pdbx_seq_one_letter_code
_entity_poly.pdbx_strand_id
1 'polypeptide(L)'
;DMDAKIKANNIHVAVFCSPHNPCGRVWEKWEIEKAMEVYKANDCVVISDEIWSDLILEGYKHVPTQSVSEDARKRTIAVYAPSKTFNLAGLVGSYHIIYNKYLRDRVVAKSSKPHYNEMNVLSMHALIGAYKPEGYEWVDELRQVLTGNVDFACNYIKEHFEGVEVSRPQGTYMLFLD
;
A
#
# COMPACT_ATOMS: atom_id res chain seq x y z
N ASP A 1 4.01 -20.29 8.95
CA ASP A 1 3.34 -20.90 7.81
C ASP A 1 3.76 -20.34 6.44
N MET A 2 4.16 -19.06 6.34
CA MET A 2 4.68 -18.45 5.09
C MET A 2 5.87 -19.22 4.52
N ASP A 3 6.89 -19.52 5.33
CA ASP A 3 8.10 -20.24 4.92
C ASP A 3 7.77 -21.60 4.28
N ALA A 4 6.91 -22.37 4.93
CA ALA A 4 6.48 -23.67 4.42
C ALA A 4 5.75 -23.56 3.07
N LYS A 5 4.86 -22.56 2.92
CA LYS A 5 4.13 -22.33 1.66
C LYS A 5 5.06 -21.87 0.52
N ILE A 6 6.02 -21.01 0.81
CA ILE A 6 7.01 -20.53 -0.16
C ILE A 6 7.83 -21.72 -0.67
N LYS A 7 8.35 -22.55 0.21
CA LYS A 7 9.15 -23.73 -0.15
C LYS A 7 8.34 -24.77 -0.91
N ALA A 8 7.15 -25.10 -0.42
CA ALA A 8 6.29 -26.11 -1.05
C ALA A 8 5.86 -25.77 -2.49
N ASN A 9 5.75 -24.46 -2.80
CA ASN A 9 5.28 -23.98 -4.10
C ASN A 9 6.38 -23.31 -4.93
N ASN A 10 7.64 -23.37 -4.49
CA ASN A 10 8.79 -22.76 -5.17
C ASN A 10 8.55 -21.28 -5.55
N ILE A 11 8.09 -20.49 -4.58
CA ILE A 11 7.73 -19.08 -4.78
C ILE A 11 8.98 -18.20 -4.74
N HIS A 12 9.18 -17.37 -5.76
CA HIS A 12 10.31 -16.43 -5.86
C HIS A 12 9.89 -14.96 -5.84
N VAL A 13 8.58 -14.68 -5.96
CA VAL A 13 8.03 -13.33 -5.91
C VAL A 13 6.80 -13.34 -5.03
N ALA A 14 6.71 -12.37 -4.12
CA ALA A 14 5.56 -12.18 -3.24
C ALA A 14 4.99 -10.77 -3.39
N VAL A 15 3.67 -10.63 -3.24
CA VAL A 15 3.02 -9.34 -3.09
C VAL A 15 2.73 -9.13 -1.61
N PHE A 16 3.15 -7.98 -1.08
CA PHE A 16 2.91 -7.56 0.30
C PHE A 16 2.15 -6.24 0.29
N CYS A 17 0.93 -6.21 0.82
CA CYS A 17 0.05 -5.05 0.77
C CYS A 17 -0.08 -4.42 2.16
N SER A 18 0.29 -3.13 2.28
CA SER A 18 0.17 -2.34 3.51
C SER A 18 -0.02 -0.85 3.19
N PRO A 19 -1.13 -0.23 3.59
CA PRO A 19 -2.34 -0.80 4.21
C PRO A 19 -3.03 -1.84 3.33
N HIS A 20 -3.57 -2.87 3.97
CA HIS A 20 -4.15 -4.01 3.26
C HIS A 20 -5.56 -3.69 2.73
N ASN A 21 -5.75 -3.87 1.44
CA ASN A 21 -7.05 -3.81 0.78
C ASN A 21 -7.63 -5.24 0.67
N PRO A 22 -8.85 -5.53 1.17
CA PRO A 22 -9.89 -4.58 1.61
C PRO A 22 -9.99 -4.37 3.12
N CYS A 23 -9.30 -5.11 3.96
CA CYS A 23 -9.55 -5.12 5.40
C CYS A 23 -8.99 -3.89 6.18
N GLY A 24 -8.23 -3.03 5.53
CA GLY A 24 -7.68 -1.81 6.15
C GLY A 24 -6.61 -2.04 7.21
N ARG A 25 -6.00 -3.25 7.28
CA ARG A 25 -4.91 -3.52 8.23
C ARG A 25 -3.66 -2.73 7.85
N VAL A 26 -3.09 -2.01 8.80
CA VAL A 26 -1.77 -1.37 8.70
C VAL A 26 -0.78 -2.21 9.48
N TRP A 27 0.17 -2.84 8.79
CA TRP A 27 1.13 -3.73 9.43
C TRP A 27 2.10 -2.95 10.31
N GLU A 28 2.39 -3.47 11.49
CA GLU A 28 3.37 -2.92 12.40
C GLU A 28 4.79 -3.24 11.94
N LYS A 29 5.76 -2.41 12.36
CA LYS A 29 7.16 -2.58 11.96
C LYS A 29 7.67 -4.00 12.20
N TRP A 30 7.41 -4.57 13.37
CA TRP A 30 7.87 -5.92 13.73
C TRP A 30 7.24 -7.03 12.87
N GLU A 31 6.00 -6.84 12.41
CA GLU A 31 5.32 -7.78 11.50
C GLU A 31 5.98 -7.75 10.13
N ILE A 32 6.26 -6.53 9.62
CA ILE A 32 6.96 -6.34 8.36
C ILE A 32 8.37 -6.93 8.43
N GLU A 33 9.12 -6.68 9.52
CA GLU A 33 10.45 -7.25 9.75
C GLU A 33 10.41 -8.77 9.68
N LYS A 34 9.49 -9.42 10.39
CA LYS A 34 9.33 -10.89 10.36
C LYS A 34 8.98 -11.43 8.97
N ALA A 35 8.07 -10.75 8.26
CA ALA A 35 7.73 -11.15 6.90
C ALA A 35 8.96 -11.04 5.98
N MET A 36 9.72 -9.96 6.08
CA MET A 36 10.92 -9.73 5.26
C MET A 36 12.06 -10.72 5.59
N GLU A 37 12.19 -11.18 6.84
CA GLU A 37 13.11 -12.26 7.21
C GLU A 37 12.77 -13.58 6.48
N VAL A 38 11.48 -13.93 6.40
CA VAL A 38 11.03 -15.11 5.67
C VAL A 38 11.30 -14.97 4.16
N TYR A 39 11.01 -13.81 3.57
CA TYR A 39 11.29 -13.55 2.16
C TYR A 39 12.80 -13.59 1.87
N LYS A 40 13.62 -13.07 2.77
CA LYS A 40 15.08 -13.13 2.68
C LYS A 40 15.59 -14.57 2.71
N ALA A 41 15.11 -15.38 3.65
CA ALA A 41 15.52 -16.77 3.82
C ALA A 41 15.19 -17.64 2.59
N ASN A 42 14.21 -17.23 1.78
CA ASN A 42 13.76 -17.95 0.58
C ASN A 42 14.13 -17.23 -0.74
N ASP A 43 14.97 -16.22 -0.69
CA ASP A 43 15.40 -15.40 -1.85
C ASP A 43 14.23 -14.86 -2.68
N CYS A 44 13.15 -14.44 -2.03
CA CYS A 44 11.99 -13.85 -2.68
C CYS A 44 12.19 -12.36 -2.95
N VAL A 45 11.84 -11.91 -4.14
CA VAL A 45 11.60 -10.51 -4.44
C VAL A 45 10.22 -10.13 -3.93
N VAL A 46 10.07 -8.93 -3.36
CA VAL A 46 8.80 -8.45 -2.82
C VAL A 46 8.29 -7.29 -3.65
N ILE A 47 7.04 -7.37 -4.08
CA ILE A 47 6.29 -6.23 -4.60
C ILE A 47 5.46 -5.69 -3.43
N SER A 48 5.84 -4.52 -2.91
CA SER A 48 5.11 -3.88 -1.81
C SER A 48 4.08 -2.92 -2.37
N ASP A 49 2.81 -3.29 -2.25
CA ASP A 49 1.69 -2.43 -2.61
C ASP A 49 1.40 -1.47 -1.45
N GLU A 50 1.82 -0.23 -1.60
CA GLU A 50 1.68 0.84 -0.62
C GLU A 50 0.76 1.98 -1.13
N ILE A 51 -0.12 1.65 -2.07
CA ILE A 51 -1.01 2.65 -2.71
C ILE A 51 -1.93 3.38 -1.73
N TRP A 52 -2.17 2.80 -0.55
CA TRP A 52 -2.99 3.37 0.51
C TRP A 52 -2.18 4.05 1.63
N SER A 53 -0.87 4.21 1.46
CA SER A 53 0.07 4.65 2.51
C SER A 53 -0.25 6.00 3.15
N ASP A 54 -0.93 6.90 2.44
CA ASP A 54 -1.29 8.23 2.95
C ASP A 54 -2.65 8.25 3.66
N LEU A 55 -3.52 7.25 3.40
CA LEU A 55 -4.86 7.16 4.00
C LEU A 55 -4.82 6.26 5.25
N ILE A 56 -4.13 6.74 6.26
CA ILE A 56 -4.00 6.09 7.57
C ILE A 56 -4.93 6.79 8.56
N LEU A 57 -5.77 6.03 9.25
CA LEU A 57 -6.70 6.56 10.22
C LEU A 57 -5.98 6.99 11.50
N GLU A 58 -6.64 7.84 12.29
CA GLU A 58 -6.07 8.39 13.52
C GLU A 58 -5.63 7.28 14.49
N GLY A 59 -4.47 7.47 15.13
CA GLY A 59 -3.87 6.51 16.06
C GLY A 59 -2.96 5.47 15.40
N TYR A 60 -2.85 5.42 14.07
CA TYR A 60 -1.99 4.49 13.33
C TYR A 60 -0.94 5.20 12.51
N LYS A 61 0.09 4.44 12.11
CA LYS A 61 1.19 4.96 11.30
C LYS A 61 1.64 3.93 10.28
N HIS A 62 1.72 4.35 9.02
CA HIS A 62 2.31 3.54 7.96
C HIS A 62 3.83 3.40 8.16
N VAL A 63 4.33 2.20 7.93
CA VAL A 63 5.76 1.89 7.89
C VAL A 63 6.08 1.36 6.50
N PRO A 64 6.85 2.10 5.68
CA PRO A 64 7.26 1.61 4.37
C PRO A 64 8.07 0.32 4.49
N THR A 65 7.72 -0.70 3.71
CA THR A 65 8.39 -2.01 3.73
C THR A 65 9.91 -1.89 3.50
N GLN A 66 10.32 -0.98 2.63
CA GLN A 66 11.73 -0.72 2.34
C GLN A 66 12.52 -0.08 3.48
N SER A 67 11.85 0.42 4.53
CA SER A 67 12.48 1.13 5.65
C SER A 67 12.94 0.21 6.77
N VAL A 68 12.46 -1.04 6.82
CA VAL A 68 12.68 -1.91 7.99
C VAL A 68 14.08 -2.55 8.03
N SER A 69 14.74 -2.71 6.89
CA SER A 69 16.13 -3.19 6.84
C SER A 69 16.79 -2.90 5.49
N GLU A 70 18.13 -2.96 5.43
CA GLU A 70 18.87 -2.81 4.17
C GLU A 70 18.56 -3.94 3.17
N ASP A 71 18.31 -5.16 3.65
CA ASP A 71 17.89 -6.28 2.82
C ASP A 71 16.48 -6.03 2.25
N ALA A 72 15.51 -5.60 3.08
CA ALA A 72 14.18 -5.21 2.63
C ALA A 72 14.24 -4.11 1.56
N ARG A 73 15.09 -3.11 1.76
CA ARG A 73 15.31 -2.02 0.79
C ARG A 73 15.78 -2.52 -0.57
N LYS A 74 16.63 -3.55 -0.60
CA LYS A 74 17.21 -4.09 -1.84
C LYS A 74 16.33 -5.10 -2.55
N ARG A 75 15.51 -5.87 -1.82
CA ARG A 75 14.65 -6.90 -2.41
C ARG A 75 13.26 -6.42 -2.78
N THR A 76 12.86 -5.19 -2.41
CA THR A 76 11.50 -4.70 -2.57
C THR A 76 11.37 -3.74 -3.76
N ILE A 77 10.31 -3.95 -4.53
CA ILE A 77 9.75 -3.01 -5.50
C ILE A 77 8.53 -2.40 -4.83
N ALA A 78 8.62 -1.17 -4.34
CA ALA A 78 7.49 -0.48 -3.74
C ALA A 78 6.69 0.29 -4.79
N VAL A 79 5.37 0.16 -4.75
CA VAL A 79 4.45 0.78 -5.71
C VAL A 79 3.50 1.75 -5.01
N TYR A 80 3.35 2.93 -5.60
CA TYR A 80 2.57 4.04 -5.10
C TYR A 80 1.75 4.69 -6.22
N ALA A 81 0.67 5.37 -5.86
CA ALA A 81 -0.09 6.18 -6.79
C ALA A 81 -0.88 7.29 -6.08
N PRO A 82 -1.12 8.44 -6.72
CA PRO A 82 -1.98 9.49 -6.19
C PRO A 82 -3.48 9.15 -6.25
N SER A 83 -3.82 8.05 -6.91
CA SER A 83 -5.19 7.70 -7.28
C SER A 83 -6.14 7.54 -6.09
N LYS A 84 -5.67 7.01 -4.98
CA LYS A 84 -6.47 6.81 -3.77
C LYS A 84 -6.38 8.02 -2.85
N THR A 85 -5.18 8.46 -2.55
CA THR A 85 -4.90 9.59 -1.67
C THR A 85 -5.62 10.87 -2.11
N PHE A 86 -5.56 11.17 -3.41
CA PHE A 86 -6.07 12.43 -3.99
C PHE A 86 -7.27 12.26 -4.92
N ASN A 87 -7.94 11.10 -4.87
CA ASN A 87 -9.10 10.79 -5.72
C ASN A 87 -8.85 10.97 -7.23
N LEU A 88 -7.66 10.58 -7.69
CA LEU A 88 -7.21 10.77 -9.08
C LEU A 88 -7.22 9.46 -9.89
N ALA A 89 -8.08 8.50 -9.55
CA ALA A 89 -8.11 7.19 -10.21
C ALA A 89 -8.39 7.26 -11.71
N GLY A 90 -9.19 8.24 -12.15
CA GLY A 90 -9.47 8.48 -13.58
C GLY A 90 -8.28 9.04 -14.36
N LEU A 91 -7.30 9.62 -13.69
CA LEU A 91 -6.04 10.09 -14.25
C LEU A 91 -4.96 9.04 -14.01
N VAL A 92 -5.01 7.97 -14.77
CA VAL A 92 -4.15 6.78 -14.62
C VAL A 92 -2.68 7.16 -14.46
N GLY A 93 -2.11 6.81 -13.32
CA GLY A 93 -0.70 7.07 -13.03
C GLY A 93 -0.25 6.40 -11.74
N SER A 94 0.97 5.87 -11.74
CA SER A 94 1.63 5.29 -10.57
C SER A 94 3.14 5.51 -10.67
N TYR A 95 3.82 5.34 -9.56
CA TYR A 95 5.29 5.39 -9.54
C TYR A 95 5.85 4.26 -8.67
N HIS A 96 7.09 3.89 -8.98
CA HIS A 96 7.78 2.81 -8.28
C HIS A 96 9.06 3.33 -7.64
N ILE A 97 9.34 2.87 -6.43
CA ILE A 97 10.62 3.11 -5.76
C ILE A 97 11.39 1.79 -5.72
N ILE A 98 12.51 1.74 -6.44
CA ILE A 98 13.32 0.52 -6.58
C ILE A 98 14.78 0.90 -6.37
N TYR A 99 15.33 0.58 -5.19
CA TYR A 99 16.73 0.89 -4.85
C TYR A 99 17.72 -0.07 -5.53
N ASN A 100 17.35 -1.32 -5.72
CA ASN A 100 18.18 -2.31 -6.40
C ASN A 100 18.25 -2.01 -7.89
N LYS A 101 19.44 -1.66 -8.38
CA LYS A 101 19.67 -1.31 -9.79
C LYS A 101 19.28 -2.46 -10.74
N TYR A 102 19.60 -3.71 -10.39
CA TYR A 102 19.28 -4.85 -11.25
C TYR A 102 17.75 -5.00 -11.41
N LEU A 103 16.99 -4.93 -10.31
CA LEU A 103 15.53 -5.02 -10.38
C LEU A 103 14.94 -3.83 -11.14
N ARG A 104 15.42 -2.62 -10.89
CA ARG A 104 14.96 -1.40 -11.57
C ARG A 104 15.18 -1.48 -13.07
N ASP A 105 16.38 -1.87 -13.51
CA ASP A 105 16.70 -1.95 -14.94
C ASP A 105 15.82 -3.00 -15.65
N ARG A 106 15.51 -4.11 -15.00
CA ARG A 106 14.60 -5.13 -15.54
C ARG A 106 13.16 -4.64 -15.63
N VAL A 107 12.66 -3.93 -14.63
CA VAL A 107 11.31 -3.34 -14.66
C VAL A 107 11.22 -2.32 -15.78
N VAL A 108 12.18 -1.40 -15.90
CA VAL A 108 12.23 -0.40 -16.98
C VAL A 108 12.28 -1.08 -18.35
N ALA A 109 13.16 -2.04 -18.56
CA ALA A 109 13.28 -2.75 -19.84
C ALA A 109 12.02 -3.51 -20.25
N LYS A 110 11.24 -3.98 -19.29
CA LYS A 110 9.96 -4.66 -19.56
C LYS A 110 8.81 -3.70 -19.79
N SER A 111 8.69 -2.65 -18.99
CA SER A 111 7.63 -1.66 -19.12
C SER A 111 7.73 -0.77 -20.37
N SER A 112 8.95 -0.54 -20.86
CA SER A 112 9.17 0.25 -22.08
C SER A 112 8.68 -0.46 -23.36
N LYS A 113 8.64 -1.78 -23.38
CA LYS A 113 8.22 -2.54 -24.57
C LYS A 113 6.76 -2.32 -24.96
N PRO A 114 5.79 -2.37 -24.04
CA PRO A 114 4.39 -2.06 -24.33
C PRO A 114 4.04 -0.57 -24.10
N HIS A 115 5.01 0.32 -23.96
CA HIS A 115 4.83 1.74 -23.57
C HIS A 115 4.04 1.93 -22.25
N TYR A 116 4.09 0.96 -21.37
CA TYR A 116 3.35 0.96 -20.10
C TYR A 116 3.92 1.97 -19.07
N ASN A 117 5.13 2.44 -19.28
CA ASN A 117 5.81 3.44 -18.45
C ASN A 117 5.55 4.88 -18.90
N GLU A 118 4.69 5.11 -19.86
CA GLU A 118 4.33 6.43 -20.38
C GLU A 118 3.07 6.93 -19.67
N MET A 119 3.23 8.01 -18.91
CA MET A 119 2.11 8.71 -18.28
C MET A 119 1.64 9.82 -19.18
N ASN A 120 0.32 10.00 -19.35
CA ASN A 120 -0.21 11.15 -20.08
C ASN A 120 0.07 12.48 -19.33
N VAL A 121 0.07 13.58 -20.08
CA VAL A 121 0.45 14.91 -19.57
C VAL A 121 -0.45 15.35 -18.39
N LEU A 122 -1.76 15.12 -18.47
CA LEU A 122 -2.70 15.50 -17.41
C LEU A 122 -2.43 14.73 -16.13
N SER A 123 -2.21 13.42 -16.22
CA SER A 123 -1.85 12.58 -15.07
C SER A 123 -0.55 13.01 -14.41
N MET A 124 0.46 13.40 -15.21
CA MET A 124 1.74 13.87 -14.70
C MET A 124 1.59 15.20 -13.95
N HIS A 125 0.89 16.16 -14.49
CA HIS A 125 0.63 17.44 -13.83
C HIS A 125 -0.25 17.30 -12.59
N ALA A 126 -1.25 16.41 -12.63
CA ALA A 126 -2.10 16.12 -11.48
C ALA A 126 -1.28 15.50 -10.34
N LEU A 127 -0.37 14.55 -10.65
CA LEU A 127 0.54 13.96 -9.65
C LEU A 127 1.43 15.04 -9.03
N ILE A 128 2.08 15.86 -9.85
CA ILE A 128 2.94 16.94 -9.36
C ILE A 128 2.16 17.95 -8.50
N GLY A 129 0.93 18.27 -8.91
CA GLY A 129 0.07 19.20 -8.17
C GLY A 129 -0.42 18.60 -6.83
N ALA A 130 -0.79 17.33 -6.82
CA ALA A 130 -1.32 16.64 -5.66
C ALA A 130 -0.29 16.52 -4.52
N TYR A 131 0.97 16.23 -4.82
CA TYR A 131 2.04 16.05 -3.83
C TYR A 131 2.71 17.38 -3.42
N LYS A 132 1.99 18.50 -3.51
CA LYS A 132 2.41 19.78 -2.91
C LYS A 132 1.98 19.86 -1.44
N PRO A 133 2.52 20.79 -0.65
CA PRO A 133 2.12 20.98 0.74
C PRO A 133 0.60 21.11 0.94
N GLU A 134 -0.07 21.88 0.08
CA GLU A 134 -1.52 22.08 0.13
C GLU A 134 -2.31 20.79 -0.09
N GLY A 135 -1.76 19.87 -0.91
CA GLY A 135 -2.33 18.54 -1.10
C GLY A 135 -2.26 17.69 0.18
N TYR A 136 -1.16 17.76 0.91
CA TYR A 136 -1.02 17.06 2.19
C TYR A 136 -1.90 17.67 3.29
N GLU A 137 -2.08 18.99 3.34
CA GLU A 137 -3.03 19.65 4.23
C GLU A 137 -4.44 19.11 3.99
N TRP A 138 -4.86 19.02 2.73
CA TRP A 138 -6.14 18.44 2.37
C TRP A 138 -6.26 16.96 2.78
N VAL A 139 -5.21 16.17 2.64
CA VAL A 139 -5.20 14.75 3.07
C VAL A 139 -5.35 14.63 4.58
N ASP A 140 -4.70 15.51 5.35
CA ASP A 140 -4.80 15.51 6.81
C ASP A 140 -6.23 15.83 7.28
N GLU A 141 -6.91 16.79 6.64
CA GLU A 141 -8.33 17.07 6.88
C GLU A 141 -9.21 15.86 6.49
N LEU A 142 -8.97 15.29 5.32
CA LEU A 142 -9.68 14.09 4.85
C LEU A 142 -9.55 12.92 5.83
N ARG A 143 -8.36 12.68 6.37
CA ARG A 143 -8.11 11.59 7.35
C ARG A 143 -8.95 11.76 8.62
N GLN A 144 -9.14 12.99 9.10
CA GLN A 144 -9.99 13.28 10.25
C GLN A 144 -11.46 12.95 9.92
N VAL A 145 -11.96 13.38 8.77
CA VAL A 145 -13.32 13.08 8.31
C VAL A 145 -13.51 11.57 8.15
N LEU A 146 -12.57 10.88 7.50
CA LEU A 146 -12.62 9.43 7.32
C LEU A 146 -12.61 8.68 8.66
N THR A 147 -11.82 9.11 9.61
CA THR A 147 -11.79 8.51 10.96
C THR A 147 -13.16 8.61 11.62
N GLY A 148 -13.79 9.79 11.61
CA GLY A 148 -15.15 9.99 12.15
C GLY A 148 -16.21 9.15 11.41
N ASN A 149 -16.13 9.08 10.09
CA ASN A 149 -17.05 8.25 9.29
C ASN A 149 -16.92 6.76 9.59
N VAL A 150 -15.69 6.26 9.73
CA VAL A 150 -15.42 4.85 10.08
C VAL A 150 -15.95 4.54 11.49
N ASP A 151 -15.70 5.40 12.46
CA ASP A 151 -16.18 5.21 13.83
C ASP A 151 -17.72 5.20 13.87
N PHE A 152 -18.35 6.16 13.19
CA PHE A 152 -19.82 6.19 13.07
C PHE A 152 -20.36 4.90 12.45
N ALA A 153 -19.80 4.48 11.29
CA ALA A 153 -20.30 3.32 10.57
C ALA A 153 -20.07 2.01 11.34
N CYS A 154 -18.90 1.83 11.97
CA CYS A 154 -18.63 0.66 12.79
C CYS A 154 -19.58 0.54 13.99
N ASN A 155 -19.86 1.67 14.67
CA ASN A 155 -20.79 1.69 15.79
C ASN A 155 -22.23 1.41 15.31
N TYR A 156 -22.65 2.05 14.23
CA TYR A 156 -23.99 1.84 13.67
C TYR A 156 -24.22 0.37 13.26
N ILE A 157 -23.23 -0.28 12.61
CA ILE A 157 -23.31 -1.69 12.23
C ILE A 157 -23.45 -2.56 13.48
N LYS A 158 -22.62 -2.34 14.50
CA LYS A 158 -22.67 -3.13 15.75
C LYS A 158 -24.00 -3.00 16.50
N GLU A 159 -24.64 -1.84 16.41
CA GLU A 159 -25.90 -1.57 17.14
C GLU A 159 -27.14 -2.02 16.37
N HIS A 160 -27.11 -2.09 15.05
CA HIS A 160 -28.30 -2.25 14.23
C HIS A 160 -28.31 -3.47 13.32
N PHE A 161 -27.18 -4.16 13.12
CA PHE A 161 -27.08 -5.31 12.21
C PHE A 161 -26.78 -6.60 13.00
N GLU A 162 -27.78 -7.49 13.10
CA GLU A 162 -27.57 -8.81 13.70
C GLU A 162 -26.80 -9.73 12.74
N GLY A 163 -25.84 -10.48 13.30
CA GLY A 163 -25.06 -11.46 12.55
C GLY A 163 -24.04 -10.88 11.57
N VAL A 164 -23.75 -9.58 11.66
CA VAL A 164 -22.72 -8.93 10.87
C VAL A 164 -21.59 -8.49 11.79
N GLU A 165 -20.37 -8.95 11.49
CA GLU A 165 -19.16 -8.48 12.17
C GLU A 165 -18.45 -7.45 11.31
N VAL A 166 -17.94 -6.39 11.94
CA VAL A 166 -17.12 -5.36 11.33
C VAL A 166 -15.84 -5.15 12.12
N SER A 167 -14.72 -5.33 11.45
CA SER A 167 -13.42 -4.97 12.00
C SER A 167 -13.12 -3.51 11.67
N ARG A 168 -12.84 -2.71 12.71
CA ARG A 168 -12.43 -1.30 12.49
C ARG A 168 -11.13 -1.27 11.70
N PRO A 169 -11.09 -0.66 10.52
CA PRO A 169 -9.88 -0.52 9.75
C PRO A 169 -8.89 0.45 10.44
N GLN A 170 -7.63 0.32 10.10
CA GLN A 170 -6.53 1.15 10.57
C GLN A 170 -6.08 2.14 9.49
N GLY A 171 -6.44 1.86 8.26
CA GLY A 171 -6.20 2.67 7.06
C GLY A 171 -7.21 2.35 5.98
N THR A 172 -7.11 3.01 4.84
CA THR A 172 -8.09 3.01 3.75
C THR A 172 -9.39 3.74 4.10
N TYR A 173 -10.38 3.69 3.22
CA TYR A 173 -11.74 4.19 3.48
C TYR A 173 -12.79 3.07 3.33
N MET A 174 -12.35 1.81 3.47
CA MET A 174 -13.22 0.65 3.28
C MET A 174 -13.53 -0.01 4.62
N LEU A 175 -14.76 -0.48 4.76
CA LEU A 175 -15.17 -1.40 5.81
C LEU A 175 -15.27 -2.80 5.23
N PHE A 176 -14.66 -3.76 5.90
CA PHE A 176 -14.75 -5.17 5.58
C PHE A 176 -15.73 -5.81 6.55
N LEU A 177 -16.78 -6.40 6.01
CA LEU A 177 -17.87 -7.02 6.78
C LEU A 177 -17.79 -8.54 6.60
N ASP A 178 -18.08 -9.26 7.69
CA ASP A 178 -18.19 -10.72 7.73
C ASP A 178 -19.57 -11.15 8.26
#